data_48992d6477257658f99d83f681938985
#
_entry.id   48992d6477257658f99d83f681938985
#
_cell.length_a   1.000
_cell.length_b   1.000
_cell.length_c   1.000
_cell.angle_alpha   90.00
_cell.angle_beta   90.00
_cell.angle_gamma   90.00
#
_symmetry.space_group_name_H-M   'P 1'
#
loop_
_entity.id
_entity.type
_entity.pdbx_description
1 polymer ?
#
loop_
_entity_poly.entity_id
_entity_poly.type
_entity_poly.pdbx_seq_one_letter_code
_entity_poly.pdbx_strand_id
1 'polypeptide(L)'
;IEQLALQVSWADFNSPEQLEPEIDEQRLSASAIYTVPLADEGWWSTTIAWGLKDPSEDETMHAFALESAYAPDRDWTFFARSEVIESHELGSGGTIDTVGKISLGAIRDFHVMDNVKIGIGALYSVNSVPDELEPSYGGDPDGAMVFLRLVAGT
;
A
#
# COMPACT_ATOMS: atom_id res chain seq x y z
N ILE A 1 -1.90 -22.59 -9.91
CA ILE A 1 -1.53 -22.73 -8.49
C ILE A 1 -2.63 -22.04 -7.71
N GLU A 2 -3.42 -22.76 -6.94
CA GLU A 2 -4.63 -22.26 -6.26
C GLU A 2 -4.35 -21.13 -5.23
N GLN A 3 -3.11 -21.02 -4.79
CA GLN A 3 -2.68 -20.06 -3.76
C GLN A 3 -2.03 -18.80 -4.32
N LEU A 4 -1.81 -18.72 -5.63
CA LEU A 4 -1.12 -17.61 -6.28
C LEU A 4 -2.04 -16.91 -7.27
N ALA A 5 -2.22 -15.59 -7.09
CA ALA A 5 -2.85 -14.72 -8.07
C ALA A 5 -1.81 -13.74 -8.63
N LEU A 6 -1.82 -13.58 -9.95
CA LEU A 6 -0.95 -12.64 -10.67
C LEU A 6 -1.83 -11.65 -11.43
N GLN A 7 -1.43 -10.39 -11.43
CA GLN A 7 -2.09 -9.35 -12.19
C GLN A 7 -1.05 -8.49 -12.89
N VAL A 8 -1.33 -8.12 -14.14
CA VAL A 8 -0.60 -7.11 -14.91
C VAL A 8 -1.64 -6.21 -15.54
N SER A 9 -1.41 -4.91 -15.50
CA SER A 9 -2.23 -3.92 -16.20
C SER A 9 -1.37 -2.89 -16.90
N TRP A 10 -1.84 -2.41 -18.03
CA TRP A 10 -1.25 -1.32 -18.79
C TRP A 10 -2.35 -0.34 -19.18
N ALA A 11 -2.02 0.94 -19.18
CA ALA A 11 -2.91 2.00 -19.58
C ALA A 11 -2.13 3.12 -20.28
N ASP A 12 -2.78 3.77 -21.22
CA ASP A 12 -2.29 4.94 -21.95
C ASP A 12 -3.29 6.08 -21.72
N PHE A 13 -2.82 7.19 -21.23
CA PHE A 13 -3.64 8.35 -20.86
C PHE A 13 -3.19 9.56 -21.68
N ASN A 14 -4.14 10.19 -22.37
CA ASN A 14 -3.92 11.47 -23.01
C ASN A 14 -4.32 12.58 -22.05
N SER A 15 -3.41 13.52 -21.79
CA SER A 15 -3.65 14.67 -20.90
C SER A 15 -4.32 14.29 -19.56
N PRO A 16 -3.77 13.38 -18.76
CA PRO A 16 -4.41 12.93 -17.53
C PRO A 16 -4.50 14.03 -16.46
N GLU A 17 -3.61 15.02 -16.52
CA GLU A 17 -3.50 16.09 -15.52
C GLU A 17 -3.95 17.44 -16.10
N GLN A 18 -4.86 18.13 -15.37
CA GLN A 18 -5.39 19.43 -15.82
C GLN A 18 -4.35 20.55 -15.82
N LEU A 19 -3.32 20.43 -14.99
CA LEU A 19 -2.27 21.45 -14.88
C LEU A 19 -1.20 21.29 -15.96
N GLU A 20 -1.09 20.10 -16.55
CA GLU A 20 -0.10 19.72 -17.57
C GLU A 20 -0.78 19.04 -18.77
N PRO A 21 -1.65 19.76 -19.49
CA PRO A 21 -2.48 19.18 -20.55
C PRO A 21 -1.69 18.72 -21.80
N GLU A 22 -0.43 19.08 -21.89
CA GLU A 22 0.47 18.69 -23.01
C GLU A 22 1.15 17.32 -22.75
N ILE A 23 1.09 16.80 -21.51
CA ILE A 23 1.78 15.57 -21.12
C ILE A 23 0.83 14.39 -21.24
N ASP A 24 1.19 13.44 -22.08
CA ASP A 24 0.60 12.11 -22.14
C ASP A 24 1.34 11.17 -21.18
N GLU A 25 0.70 10.12 -20.73
CA GLU A 25 1.28 9.25 -19.70
C GLU A 25 0.96 7.78 -19.95
N GLN A 26 1.96 6.92 -19.84
CA GLN A 26 1.78 5.48 -19.81
C GLN A 26 1.96 4.94 -18.39
N ARG A 27 1.09 4.01 -18.00
CA ARG A 27 1.19 3.30 -16.73
C ARG A 27 1.24 1.80 -16.95
N LEU A 28 2.17 1.16 -16.26
CA LEU A 28 2.29 -0.29 -16.18
C LEU A 28 2.29 -0.70 -14.72
N SER A 29 1.54 -1.75 -14.37
CA SER A 29 1.63 -2.33 -13.04
C SER A 29 1.62 -3.85 -13.09
N ALA A 30 2.31 -4.46 -12.13
CA ALA A 30 2.32 -5.89 -11.92
C ALA A 30 2.21 -6.19 -10.42
N SER A 31 1.46 -7.23 -10.09
CA SER A 31 1.37 -7.70 -8.70
C SER A 31 1.24 -9.21 -8.63
N ALA A 32 1.67 -9.75 -7.49
CA ALA A 32 1.52 -11.15 -7.14
C ALA A 32 1.01 -11.25 -5.70
N ILE A 33 -0.03 -12.05 -5.50
CA ILE A 33 -0.60 -12.35 -4.18
C ILE A 33 -0.45 -13.84 -3.95
N TYR A 34 0.19 -14.21 -2.84
CA TYR A 34 0.32 -15.58 -2.41
C TYR A 34 -0.32 -15.76 -1.03
N THR A 35 -1.28 -16.71 -0.93
CA THR A 35 -2.03 -16.96 0.30
C THR A 35 -1.87 -18.41 0.71
N VAL A 36 -1.53 -18.65 1.97
CA VAL A 36 -1.36 -19.98 2.57
C VAL A 36 -2.40 -20.16 3.67
N PRO A 37 -3.25 -21.19 3.61
CA PRO A 37 -4.09 -21.57 4.73
C PRO A 37 -3.24 -22.18 5.86
N LEU A 38 -3.58 -21.86 7.08
CA LEU A 38 -2.94 -22.35 8.29
C LEU A 38 -3.94 -23.23 9.08
N ALA A 39 -3.48 -23.82 10.17
CA ALA A 39 -4.37 -24.50 11.11
C ALA A 39 -5.33 -23.50 11.78
N ASP A 40 -6.35 -24.01 12.47
CA ASP A 40 -7.31 -23.23 13.27
C ASP A 40 -8.01 -22.09 12.48
N GLU A 41 -8.28 -22.36 11.19
CA GLU A 41 -8.86 -21.39 10.24
C GLU A 41 -8.01 -20.12 10.04
N GLY A 42 -6.74 -20.20 10.39
CA GLY A 42 -5.76 -19.17 10.14
C GLY A 42 -5.37 -19.09 8.67
N TRP A 43 -4.70 -18.01 8.31
CA TRP A 43 -4.15 -17.81 6.98
C TRP A 43 -2.97 -16.82 7.02
N TRP A 44 -2.13 -16.91 6.00
CA TRP A 44 -1.08 -15.94 5.74
C TRP A 44 -1.12 -15.54 4.28
N SER A 45 -1.20 -14.23 4.02
CA SER A 45 -1.21 -13.69 2.67
C SER A 45 -0.12 -12.64 2.51
N THR A 46 0.59 -12.69 1.39
CA THR A 46 1.61 -11.71 1.04
C THR A 46 1.38 -11.20 -0.37
N THR A 47 1.45 -9.89 -0.55
CA THR A 47 1.34 -9.21 -1.83
C THR A 47 2.63 -8.48 -2.12
N ILE A 48 3.15 -8.65 -3.34
CA ILE A 48 4.21 -7.81 -3.92
C ILE A 48 3.59 -7.07 -5.08
N ALA A 49 3.78 -5.77 -5.16
CA ALA A 49 3.33 -4.95 -6.26
C ALA A 49 4.43 -4.01 -6.75
N TRP A 50 4.42 -3.76 -8.02
CA TRP A 50 5.28 -2.79 -8.71
C TRP A 50 4.43 -1.99 -9.68
N GLY A 51 4.71 -0.69 -9.78
CA GLY A 51 4.11 0.23 -10.73
C GLY A 51 5.17 1.08 -11.41
N LEU A 52 4.85 1.49 -12.62
CA LEU A 52 5.64 2.40 -13.44
C LEU A 52 4.70 3.47 -13.99
N LYS A 53 5.12 4.73 -13.87
CA LYS A 53 4.53 5.92 -14.48
C LYS A 53 5.57 6.50 -15.45
N ASP A 54 5.22 6.59 -16.73
CA ASP A 54 6.09 7.04 -17.81
C ASP A 54 5.44 8.23 -18.54
N PRO A 55 5.68 9.47 -18.07
CA PRO A 55 5.20 10.68 -18.73
C PRO A 55 5.98 10.93 -20.02
N SER A 56 5.35 11.55 -21.03
CA SER A 56 5.97 11.77 -22.34
C SER A 56 7.14 12.77 -22.34
N GLU A 57 7.20 13.67 -21.36
CA GLU A 57 8.19 14.75 -21.28
C GLU A 57 9.04 14.71 -19.99
N ASP A 58 8.71 13.85 -19.03
CA ASP A 58 9.39 13.72 -17.74
C ASP A 58 10.08 12.37 -17.57
N GLU A 59 10.83 12.23 -16.48
CA GLU A 59 11.50 10.98 -16.14
C GLU A 59 10.51 9.92 -15.65
N THR A 60 10.77 8.67 -16.05
CA THR A 60 9.99 7.50 -15.60
C THR A 60 10.11 7.31 -14.09
N MET A 61 8.98 7.11 -13.41
CA MET A 61 8.90 6.90 -11.96
C MET A 61 8.42 5.50 -11.62
N HIS A 62 8.94 4.97 -10.52
CA HIS A 62 8.61 3.64 -10.02
C HIS A 62 7.96 3.70 -8.64
N ALA A 63 7.12 2.70 -8.39
CA ALA A 63 6.55 2.44 -7.07
C ALA A 63 6.65 0.95 -6.74
N PHE A 64 7.00 0.62 -5.50
CA PHE A 64 7.04 -0.74 -4.99
C PHE A 64 6.24 -0.82 -3.70
N ALA A 65 5.51 -1.92 -3.53
CA ALA A 65 4.82 -2.24 -2.29
C ALA A 65 4.98 -3.71 -1.94
N LEU A 66 5.19 -3.97 -0.66
CA LEU A 66 5.15 -5.29 -0.05
C LEU A 66 4.18 -5.25 1.11
N GLU A 67 3.15 -6.06 1.03
CA GLU A 67 2.17 -6.23 2.10
C GLU A 67 2.19 -7.67 2.60
N SER A 68 2.00 -7.85 3.90
CA SER A 68 1.82 -9.16 4.50
C SER A 68 0.78 -9.09 5.60
N ALA A 69 -0.15 -10.05 5.61
CA ALA A 69 -1.14 -10.21 6.66
C ALA A 69 -1.12 -11.65 7.16
N TYR A 70 -1.02 -11.81 8.46
CA TYR A 70 -0.94 -13.08 9.16
C TYR A 70 -2.07 -13.19 10.19
N ALA A 71 -2.98 -14.10 9.97
CA ALA A 71 -4.05 -14.43 10.89
C ALA A 71 -3.79 -15.85 11.44
N PRO A 72 -3.24 -15.98 12.65
CA PRO A 72 -2.98 -17.30 13.26
C PRO A 72 -4.27 -18.07 13.57
N ASP A 73 -5.36 -17.36 13.80
CA ASP A 73 -6.67 -17.86 14.18
C ASP A 73 -7.79 -16.96 13.63
N ARG A 74 -9.03 -17.19 14.07
CA ARG A 74 -10.22 -16.41 13.67
C ARG A 74 -10.29 -15.00 14.27
N ASP A 75 -9.54 -14.75 15.33
CA ASP A 75 -9.68 -13.58 16.18
C ASP A 75 -8.61 -12.52 15.93
N TRP A 76 -7.39 -12.93 15.56
CA TRP A 76 -6.28 -12.03 15.39
C TRP A 76 -5.82 -11.92 13.94
N THR A 77 -5.52 -10.70 13.53
CA THR A 77 -4.81 -10.41 12.29
C THR A 77 -3.68 -9.42 12.57
N PHE A 78 -2.45 -9.81 12.23
CA PHE A 78 -1.28 -8.94 12.23
C PHE A 78 -0.98 -8.57 10.78
N PHE A 79 -0.64 -7.32 10.52
CA PHE A 79 -0.34 -6.89 9.16
C PHE A 79 0.82 -5.91 9.11
N ALA A 80 1.54 -5.96 8.02
CA ALA A 80 2.65 -5.07 7.71
C ALA A 80 2.56 -4.61 6.26
N ARG A 81 2.96 -3.37 5.98
CA ARG A 81 3.11 -2.81 4.65
C ARG A 81 4.39 -2.00 4.58
N SER A 82 5.19 -2.22 3.54
CA SER A 82 6.30 -1.37 3.16
C SER A 82 6.06 -0.86 1.75
N GLU A 83 6.27 0.42 1.53
CA GLU A 83 6.14 1.05 0.22
C GLU A 83 7.27 2.04 -0.03
N VAL A 84 7.70 2.12 -1.28
CA VAL A 84 8.66 3.09 -1.78
C VAL A 84 8.09 3.65 -3.07
N ILE A 85 8.05 4.98 -3.18
CA ILE A 85 7.44 5.69 -4.29
C ILE A 85 8.40 6.79 -4.75
N GLU A 86 8.61 6.87 -6.05
CA GLU A 86 9.27 7.99 -6.72
C GLU A 86 8.22 9.00 -7.19
N SER A 87 8.46 10.30 -6.96
CA SER A 87 7.57 11.39 -7.35
C SER A 87 8.35 12.67 -7.60
N HIS A 88 7.99 13.44 -8.60
CA HIS A 88 8.53 14.79 -8.86
C HIS A 88 7.68 15.92 -8.26
N GLU A 89 6.53 15.57 -7.66
CA GLU A 89 5.56 16.55 -7.13
C GLU A 89 5.86 16.99 -5.68
N LEU A 90 6.78 16.31 -4.99
CA LEU A 90 7.01 16.51 -3.55
C LEU A 90 7.92 17.71 -3.25
N GLY A 91 8.86 17.98 -4.14
CA GLY A 91 9.82 19.09 -4.04
C GLY A 91 9.52 20.24 -4.99
N SER A 92 10.10 21.42 -4.71
CA SER A 92 9.97 22.60 -5.57
C SER A 92 10.93 22.63 -6.77
N GLY A 93 11.72 21.58 -6.98
CA GLY A 93 12.86 21.57 -7.91
C GLY A 93 12.65 20.77 -9.20
N GLY A 94 11.53 20.06 -9.38
CA GLY A 94 11.31 19.18 -10.54
C GLY A 94 12.25 17.98 -10.58
N THR A 95 12.88 17.63 -9.45
CA THR A 95 13.69 16.41 -9.29
C THR A 95 12.82 15.28 -8.77
N ILE A 96 13.15 14.05 -9.14
CA ILE A 96 12.48 12.88 -8.58
C ILE A 96 12.93 12.67 -7.14
N ASP A 97 11.97 12.74 -6.23
CA ASP A 97 12.15 12.42 -4.82
C ASP A 97 11.68 10.99 -4.54
N THR A 98 12.44 10.26 -3.73
CA THR A 98 12.06 8.92 -3.29
C THR A 98 11.59 8.95 -1.84
N VAL A 99 10.34 8.57 -1.61
CA VAL A 99 9.77 8.48 -0.26
C VAL A 99 9.45 7.04 0.09
N GLY A 100 9.66 6.70 1.35
CA GLY A 100 9.37 5.37 1.89
C GLY A 100 8.36 5.43 3.04
N LYS A 101 7.61 4.34 3.23
CA LYS A 101 6.72 4.17 4.37
C LYS A 101 6.70 2.72 4.83
N ILE A 102 6.77 2.53 6.14
CA ILE A 102 6.54 1.22 6.77
C ILE A 102 5.39 1.38 7.75
N SER A 103 4.43 0.47 7.67
CA SER A 103 3.28 0.42 8.59
C SER A 103 3.17 -0.97 9.19
N LEU A 104 2.90 -1.03 10.48
CA LEU A 104 2.65 -2.27 11.23
C LEU A 104 1.35 -2.13 12.00
N GLY A 105 0.53 -3.16 12.02
CA GLY A 105 -0.73 -3.10 12.75
C GLY A 105 -1.26 -4.47 13.16
N ALA A 106 -2.27 -4.43 14.00
CA ALA A 106 -3.00 -5.61 14.45
C ALA A 106 -4.49 -5.31 14.59
N ILE A 107 -5.29 -6.34 14.42
CA ILE A 107 -6.74 -6.31 14.61
C ILE A 107 -7.13 -7.46 15.52
N ARG A 108 -7.98 -7.18 16.50
CA ARG A 108 -8.70 -8.18 17.28
C ARG A 108 -10.16 -8.18 16.88
N ASP A 109 -10.67 -9.31 16.39
CA ASP A 109 -12.07 -9.54 16.07
C ASP A 109 -12.81 -10.18 17.24
N PHE A 110 -14.05 -9.73 17.44
CA PHE A 110 -14.99 -10.25 18.42
C PHE A 110 -16.24 -10.73 17.66
N HIS A 111 -16.59 -11.99 17.84
CA HIS A 111 -17.80 -12.56 17.27
C HIS A 111 -19.01 -12.12 18.07
N VAL A 112 -19.88 -11.29 17.48
CA VAL A 112 -21.10 -10.76 18.15
C VAL A 112 -22.34 -11.53 17.77
N MET A 113 -22.36 -12.14 16.58
CA MET A 113 -23.39 -13.05 16.06
C MET A 113 -22.73 -14.07 15.13
N ASP A 114 -23.43 -15.12 14.75
CA ASP A 114 -22.89 -16.19 13.89
C ASP A 114 -22.22 -15.70 12.61
N ASN A 115 -22.74 -14.60 12.03
CA ASN A 115 -22.25 -14.02 10.78
C ASN A 115 -21.75 -12.56 10.91
N VAL A 116 -21.53 -12.07 12.14
CA VAL A 116 -21.11 -10.67 12.38
C VAL A 116 -19.94 -10.63 13.35
N LYS A 117 -18.86 -9.97 12.91
CA LYS A 117 -17.69 -9.68 13.72
C LYS A 117 -17.48 -8.17 13.83
N ILE A 118 -17.09 -7.72 15.01
CA ILE A 118 -16.58 -6.35 15.24
C ILE A 118 -15.11 -6.46 15.58
N GLY A 119 -14.27 -5.81 14.79
CA GLY A 119 -12.83 -5.76 15.01
C GLY A 119 -12.40 -4.41 15.55
N ILE A 120 -11.45 -4.41 16.48
CA ILE A 120 -10.73 -3.23 16.93
C ILE A 120 -9.30 -3.39 16.45
N GLY A 121 -8.81 -2.41 15.71
CA GLY A 121 -7.47 -2.43 15.16
C GLY A 121 -6.69 -1.17 15.50
N ALA A 122 -5.37 -1.32 15.49
CA ALA A 122 -4.44 -0.21 15.57
C ALA A 122 -3.29 -0.43 14.59
N LEU A 123 -2.74 0.66 14.07
CA LEU A 123 -1.52 0.66 13.28
C LEU A 123 -0.63 1.82 13.68
N TYR A 124 0.65 1.62 13.44
CA TYR A 124 1.67 2.65 13.51
C TYR A 124 2.46 2.65 12.20
N SER A 125 2.80 3.85 11.71
CA SER A 125 3.58 4.03 10.50
C SER A 125 4.69 5.03 10.70
N VAL A 126 5.82 4.76 10.05
CA VAL A 126 6.94 5.68 9.91
C VAL A 126 7.17 5.93 8.43
N ASN A 127 7.46 7.17 8.08
CA ASN A 127 7.81 7.56 6.72
C ASN A 127 9.28 7.96 6.70
N SER A 128 9.92 7.77 5.57
CA SER A 128 11.26 8.26 5.26
C SER A 128 11.14 9.24 4.11
N VAL A 129 11.60 10.45 4.30
CA VAL A 129 11.63 11.50 3.28
C VAL A 129 13.07 11.94 3.03
N PRO A 130 13.42 12.42 1.82
CA PRO A 130 14.73 13.02 1.55
C PRO A 130 15.02 14.22 2.46
N ASP A 131 16.28 14.43 2.82
CA ASP A 131 16.73 15.51 3.69
C ASP A 131 16.27 16.91 3.18
N GLU A 132 16.16 17.07 1.86
CA GLU A 132 15.70 18.29 1.20
C GLU A 132 14.23 18.61 1.48
N LEU A 133 13.43 17.60 1.77
CA LEU A 133 12.00 17.73 2.11
C LEU A 133 11.75 17.87 3.62
N GLU A 134 12.72 17.50 4.47
CA GLU A 134 12.59 17.60 5.93
C GLU A 134 12.11 18.99 6.42
N PRO A 135 12.60 20.14 5.90
CA PRO A 135 12.12 21.45 6.36
C PRO A 135 10.63 21.67 6.13
N SER A 136 10.05 21.02 5.10
CA SER A 136 8.62 21.14 4.76
C SER A 136 7.73 20.17 5.53
N TYR A 137 8.26 19.00 5.88
CA TYR A 137 7.52 17.92 6.54
C TYR A 137 7.86 17.74 8.03
N GLY A 138 8.89 18.46 8.54
CA GLY A 138 9.28 18.41 9.96
C GLY A 138 10.12 17.20 10.35
N GLY A 139 10.87 16.61 9.42
CA GLY A 139 11.63 15.37 9.55
C GLY A 139 10.85 14.17 9.02
N ASP A 140 11.22 12.97 9.44
CA ASP A 140 10.52 11.73 9.08
C ASP A 140 9.18 11.64 9.84
N PRO A 141 8.03 11.94 9.19
CA PRO A 141 6.76 11.96 9.89
C PRO A 141 6.32 10.55 10.27
N ASP A 142 5.80 10.42 11.46
CA ASP A 142 5.18 9.19 11.95
C ASP A 142 3.67 9.37 12.18
N GLY A 143 2.96 8.27 12.32
CA GLY A 143 1.52 8.30 12.53
C GLY A 143 1.00 7.05 13.24
N ALA A 144 -0.03 7.25 14.02
CA ALA A 144 -0.76 6.18 14.65
C ALA A 144 -2.26 6.30 14.35
N MET A 145 -2.91 5.17 14.12
CA MET A 145 -4.35 5.11 13.89
C MET A 145 -4.97 3.97 14.70
N VAL A 146 -6.15 4.24 15.27
CA VAL A 146 -7.03 3.23 15.83
C VAL A 146 -8.30 3.22 15.00
N PHE A 147 -8.82 2.05 14.68
CA PHE A 147 -10.00 1.90 13.82
C PHE A 147 -10.91 0.77 14.27
N LEU A 148 -12.16 0.84 13.84
CA LEU A 148 -13.15 -0.22 14.00
C LEU A 148 -13.42 -0.87 12.65
N ARG A 149 -13.58 -2.19 12.65
CA ARG A 149 -13.96 -3.00 11.50
C ARG A 149 -15.27 -3.73 11.81
N LEU A 150 -16.24 -3.63 10.90
CA LEU A 150 -17.43 -4.47 10.91
C LEU A 150 -17.34 -5.42 9.73
N VAL A 151 -17.46 -6.70 10.00
CA VAL A 151 -17.55 -7.75 8.98
C VAL A 151 -18.90 -8.43 9.15
N ALA A 152 -19.74 -8.32 8.11
CA ALA A 152 -20.99 -9.06 7.98
C ALA A 152 -20.87 -9.95 6.74
N GLY A 153 -20.99 -11.25 6.92
CA GLY A 153 -20.81 -12.20 5.83
C GLY A 153 -21.31 -13.58 6.20
N THR A 154 -21.49 -14.34 5.17
CA THR A 154 -21.95 -15.75 5.22
C THR A 154 -20.82 -16.69 5.56
#